data_7ff032e3d6fbf624440cec2f0a7fa020
#
_entry.id   7ff032e3d6fbf624440cec2f0a7fa020
#
_cell.length_a   1.000
_cell.length_b   1.000
_cell.length_c   1.000
_cell.angle_alpha   90.00
_cell.angle_beta   90.00
_cell.angle_gamma   90.00
#
_symmetry.space_group_name_H-M   'P 1'
#
loop_
_entity.id
_entity.type
_entity.pdbx_description
1 polymer ?
#
loop_
_entity_poly.entity_id
_entity_poly.type
_entity_poly.pdbx_seq_one_letter_code
_entity_poly.pdbx_strand_id
1 'polypeptide(L)'
;TYRYDSAMIYARRGWELAEQLHDAYYIGLNKINRAAVLSTGGFYSQAEDLMLSMSPAEISPKLVQYYYYTLTWVYNYWEAFCENSEFKDGLQAKKKAFLGKTIANVGNKKTALYYYLCGEMQYLKHHTDKNVLGCYKKALAASPLNSRVHASAAYCVARYYRDAERMDLYEKFLVEAAISDQVCPLKENLALQELSTYLYNKDKKYAKRVTKYIYCSMEDAQFYNNRLRMVEISRILPLITETNHETEVRQNRIITASLVFVSILSLGFLGMAFFAFKMNKRLAKSRREVKSQNRLLEELNAKLLSTNKRRETYMRLFMDISAVYIKKLDDYRKLVSRKIKARQTADLLTAINSYKLAEEEAANFYIRFDKAFIELY
;
A
#
# COMPACT_ATOMS: atom_id res chain seq x y z
N THR A 1 5.73 -24.86 -7.29
CA THR A 1 6.39 -23.58 -6.96
C THR A 1 5.59 -22.44 -7.54
N TYR A 2 5.54 -21.31 -6.80
CA TYR A 2 4.77 -20.13 -7.24
C TYR A 2 5.62 -19.16 -8.08
N ARG A 3 6.94 -19.33 -8.15
CA ARG A 3 7.83 -18.53 -9.01
C ARG A 3 7.73 -19.03 -10.44
N TYR A 4 7.49 -18.12 -11.39
CA TYR A 4 7.31 -18.42 -12.81
C TYR A 4 8.41 -19.31 -13.39
N ASP A 5 9.68 -18.89 -13.25
CA ASP A 5 10.84 -19.63 -13.83
C ASP A 5 10.95 -21.04 -13.24
N SER A 6 10.78 -21.15 -11.91
CA SER A 6 10.78 -22.46 -11.26
C SER A 6 9.62 -23.31 -11.72
N ALA A 7 8.41 -22.73 -11.85
CA ALA A 7 7.23 -23.46 -12.33
C ALA A 7 7.44 -23.98 -13.76
N MET A 8 8.03 -23.17 -14.64
CA MET A 8 8.38 -23.57 -16.02
C MET A 8 9.41 -24.71 -16.05
N ILE A 9 10.46 -24.63 -15.22
CA ILE A 9 11.49 -25.67 -15.12
C ILE A 9 10.89 -26.99 -14.63
N TYR A 10 10.10 -26.94 -13.54
CA TYR A 10 9.51 -28.15 -12.98
C TYR A 10 8.42 -28.76 -13.87
N ALA A 11 7.61 -27.94 -14.54
CA ALA A 11 6.62 -28.46 -15.50
C ALA A 11 7.29 -29.14 -16.69
N ARG A 12 8.40 -28.58 -17.22
CA ARG A 12 9.18 -29.21 -18.28
C ARG A 12 9.82 -30.51 -17.81
N ARG A 13 10.52 -30.50 -16.68
CA ARG A 13 11.19 -31.65 -16.12
C ARG A 13 10.18 -32.77 -15.76
N GLY A 14 9.04 -32.42 -15.22
CA GLY A 14 7.96 -33.36 -14.94
C GLY A 14 7.39 -33.97 -16.20
N TRP A 15 7.28 -33.23 -17.31
CA TRP A 15 6.90 -33.72 -18.60
C TRP A 15 7.94 -34.71 -19.18
N GLU A 16 9.22 -34.31 -19.21
CA GLU A 16 10.33 -35.16 -19.69
C GLU A 16 10.40 -36.51 -18.94
N LEU A 17 10.26 -36.47 -17.61
CA LEU A 17 10.21 -37.71 -16.81
C LEU A 17 8.98 -38.54 -17.06
N ALA A 18 7.80 -37.92 -17.24
CA ALA A 18 6.58 -38.64 -17.56
C ALA A 18 6.65 -39.30 -18.94
N GLU A 19 7.31 -38.70 -19.93
CA GLU A 19 7.55 -39.31 -21.22
C GLU A 19 8.48 -40.53 -21.11
N GLN A 20 9.56 -40.43 -20.31
CA GLN A 20 10.43 -41.61 -20.07
C GLN A 20 9.73 -42.76 -19.38
N LEU A 21 8.75 -42.46 -18.52
CA LEU A 21 7.96 -43.45 -17.81
C LEU A 21 6.71 -43.93 -18.63
N HIS A 22 6.47 -43.34 -19.79
CA HIS A 22 5.28 -43.57 -20.63
C HIS A 22 3.96 -43.36 -19.87
N ASP A 23 3.93 -42.41 -18.88
CA ASP A 23 2.76 -42.12 -18.07
C ASP A 23 1.91 -41.02 -18.72
N ALA A 24 0.89 -41.41 -19.42
CA ALA A 24 -0.02 -40.54 -20.17
C ALA A 24 -0.71 -39.48 -19.25
N TYR A 25 -1.01 -39.85 -18.00
CA TYR A 25 -1.65 -38.91 -17.06
C TYR A 25 -0.69 -37.75 -16.70
N TYR A 26 0.54 -38.07 -16.31
CA TYR A 26 1.51 -37.04 -15.93
C TYR A 26 2.04 -36.27 -17.15
N ILE A 27 2.11 -36.86 -18.33
CA ILE A 27 2.39 -36.14 -19.59
C ILE A 27 1.32 -35.05 -19.79
N GLY A 28 0.05 -35.42 -19.78
CA GLY A 28 -1.06 -34.47 -19.92
C GLY A 28 -1.09 -33.42 -18.84
N LEU A 29 -0.92 -33.79 -17.57
CA LEU A 29 -0.90 -32.87 -16.43
C LEU A 29 0.19 -31.84 -16.56
N ASN A 30 1.43 -32.23 -16.89
CA ASN A 30 2.55 -31.29 -17.00
C ASN A 30 2.44 -30.37 -18.22
N LYS A 31 1.89 -30.84 -19.34
CA LYS A 31 1.56 -30.03 -20.51
C LYS A 31 0.51 -28.95 -20.15
N ILE A 32 -0.57 -29.32 -19.44
CA ILE A 32 -1.61 -28.38 -18.98
C ILE A 32 -1.02 -27.37 -18.02
N ASN A 33 -0.23 -27.80 -17.03
CA ASN A 33 0.45 -26.90 -16.09
C ASN A 33 1.38 -25.93 -16.81
N ARG A 34 2.15 -26.41 -17.80
CA ARG A 34 3.04 -25.55 -18.59
C ARG A 34 2.26 -24.51 -19.38
N ALA A 35 1.14 -24.86 -19.99
CA ALA A 35 0.27 -23.94 -20.70
C ALA A 35 -0.30 -22.86 -19.76
N ALA A 36 -0.71 -23.23 -18.55
CA ALA A 36 -1.17 -22.27 -17.53
C ALA A 36 -0.06 -21.26 -17.16
N VAL A 37 1.17 -21.74 -16.97
CA VAL A 37 2.33 -20.86 -16.67
C VAL A 37 2.68 -19.97 -17.86
N LEU A 38 2.69 -20.51 -19.09
CA LEU A 38 2.89 -19.72 -20.32
C LEU A 38 1.86 -18.59 -20.44
N SER A 39 0.59 -18.88 -20.16
CA SER A 39 -0.49 -17.88 -20.17
C SER A 39 -0.24 -16.74 -19.18
N THR A 40 0.20 -17.05 -17.96
CA THR A 40 0.57 -16.03 -16.96
C THR A 40 1.72 -15.14 -17.44
N GLY A 41 2.71 -15.75 -18.13
CA GLY A 41 3.85 -15.04 -18.73
C GLY A 41 3.54 -14.27 -20.01
N GLY A 42 2.27 -14.26 -20.48
CA GLY A 42 1.87 -13.56 -21.71
C GLY A 42 2.15 -14.31 -23.00
N PHE A 43 2.52 -15.59 -22.95
CA PHE A 43 2.78 -16.46 -24.11
C PHE A 43 1.51 -17.20 -24.52
N TYR A 44 0.46 -16.44 -24.88
CA TYR A 44 -0.89 -16.98 -25.09
C TYR A 44 -0.97 -17.92 -26.28
N SER A 45 -0.37 -17.57 -27.42
CA SER A 45 -0.34 -18.42 -28.62
C SER A 45 0.37 -19.74 -28.34
N GLN A 46 1.54 -19.70 -27.69
CA GLN A 46 2.27 -20.91 -27.32
C GLN A 46 1.50 -21.77 -26.31
N ALA A 47 0.73 -21.15 -25.41
CA ALA A 47 -0.15 -21.87 -24.50
C ALA A 47 -1.30 -22.54 -25.24
N GLU A 48 -1.94 -21.84 -26.19
CA GLU A 48 -2.97 -22.38 -27.09
C GLU A 48 -2.44 -23.57 -27.89
N ASP A 49 -1.30 -23.38 -28.59
CA ASP A 49 -0.68 -24.41 -29.43
C ASP A 49 -0.38 -25.68 -28.61
N LEU A 50 0.20 -25.50 -27.40
CA LEU A 50 0.49 -26.62 -26.51
C LEU A 50 -0.79 -27.37 -26.08
N MET A 51 -1.84 -26.62 -25.73
CA MET A 51 -3.11 -27.20 -25.32
C MET A 51 -3.80 -27.91 -26.48
N LEU A 52 -3.85 -27.29 -27.66
CA LEU A 52 -4.51 -27.88 -28.85
C LEU A 52 -3.71 -29.03 -29.46
N SER A 53 -2.43 -29.20 -29.14
CA SER A 53 -1.63 -30.39 -29.51
C SER A 53 -2.09 -31.66 -28.80
N MET A 54 -2.94 -31.54 -27.76
CA MET A 54 -3.50 -32.66 -27.02
C MET A 54 -4.97 -32.88 -27.42
N SER A 55 -5.33 -34.10 -27.85
CA SER A 55 -6.72 -34.45 -28.06
C SER A 55 -7.41 -34.72 -26.70
N PRO A 56 -8.56 -34.08 -26.40
CA PRO A 56 -9.32 -34.39 -25.19
C PRO A 56 -9.78 -35.84 -25.07
N ALA A 57 -9.83 -36.55 -26.18
CA ALA A 57 -10.18 -37.98 -26.20
C ALA A 57 -9.00 -38.88 -25.80
N GLU A 58 -7.76 -38.37 -25.94
CA GLU A 58 -6.54 -39.14 -25.67
C GLU A 58 -5.95 -38.88 -24.29
N ILE A 59 -6.33 -37.75 -23.65
CA ILE A 59 -5.90 -37.46 -22.29
C ILE A 59 -6.74 -38.21 -21.26
N SER A 60 -6.17 -38.43 -20.07
CA SER A 60 -6.88 -39.08 -18.97
C SER A 60 -8.22 -38.39 -18.68
N PRO A 61 -9.33 -39.10 -18.51
CA PRO A 61 -10.64 -38.53 -18.17
C PRO A 61 -10.61 -37.63 -16.93
N LYS A 62 -9.69 -37.88 -15.99
CA LYS A 62 -9.49 -37.08 -14.79
C LYS A 62 -8.94 -35.67 -15.10
N LEU A 63 -8.33 -35.46 -16.25
CA LEU A 63 -7.73 -34.20 -16.68
C LEU A 63 -8.63 -33.37 -17.60
N VAL A 64 -9.70 -33.95 -18.17
CA VAL A 64 -10.55 -33.30 -19.19
C VAL A 64 -11.15 -31.97 -18.65
N GLN A 65 -11.65 -31.96 -17.41
CA GLN A 65 -12.14 -30.73 -16.78
C GLN A 65 -11.02 -29.71 -16.64
N TYR A 66 -9.83 -30.08 -16.18
CA TYR A 66 -8.70 -29.22 -15.99
C TYR A 66 -8.15 -28.66 -17.31
N TYR A 67 -8.16 -29.53 -18.36
CA TYR A 67 -7.82 -29.14 -19.72
C TYR A 67 -8.71 -27.97 -20.22
N TYR A 68 -10.04 -28.14 -20.19
CA TYR A 68 -10.96 -27.10 -20.66
C TYR A 68 -10.93 -25.87 -19.78
N TYR A 69 -10.76 -26.03 -18.46
CA TYR A 69 -10.60 -24.92 -17.52
C TYR A 69 -9.35 -24.09 -17.82
N THR A 70 -8.24 -24.75 -18.11
CA THR A 70 -6.98 -24.04 -18.47
C THR A 70 -7.15 -23.28 -19.78
N LEU A 71 -7.75 -23.86 -20.80
CA LEU A 71 -8.07 -23.15 -22.05
C LEU A 71 -8.99 -21.93 -21.80
N THR A 72 -9.99 -22.07 -20.94
CA THR A 72 -10.83 -20.94 -20.54
C THR A 72 -9.99 -19.81 -19.94
N TRP A 73 -9.00 -20.15 -19.11
CA TRP A 73 -8.07 -19.17 -18.53
C TRP A 73 -7.13 -18.56 -19.55
N VAL A 74 -6.55 -19.31 -20.44
CA VAL A 74 -5.69 -18.80 -21.54
C VAL A 74 -6.44 -17.74 -22.31
N TYR A 75 -7.68 -18.03 -22.74
CA TYR A 75 -8.47 -17.06 -23.51
C TYR A 75 -8.97 -15.88 -22.66
N ASN A 76 -9.18 -16.07 -21.36
CA ASN A 76 -9.54 -14.98 -20.47
C ASN A 76 -8.40 -13.95 -20.32
N TYR A 77 -7.18 -14.42 -20.14
CA TYR A 77 -6.01 -13.52 -20.08
C TYR A 77 -5.71 -12.88 -21.44
N TRP A 78 -5.83 -13.65 -22.52
CA TRP A 78 -5.56 -13.16 -23.87
C TRP A 78 -6.59 -12.11 -24.30
N GLU A 79 -7.87 -12.35 -24.05
CA GLU A 79 -8.96 -11.40 -24.28
C GLU A 79 -8.71 -10.09 -23.51
N ALA A 80 -8.34 -10.17 -22.23
CA ALA A 80 -8.03 -9.00 -21.41
C ALA A 80 -6.80 -8.24 -21.93
N PHE A 81 -5.77 -8.94 -22.40
CA PHE A 81 -4.60 -8.32 -23.00
C PHE A 81 -4.94 -7.59 -24.32
N CYS A 82 -5.86 -8.15 -25.10
CA CYS A 82 -6.32 -7.62 -26.39
C CYS A 82 -7.60 -6.78 -26.30
N GLU A 83 -7.91 -6.20 -25.13
CA GLU A 83 -9.19 -5.55 -24.83
C GLU A 83 -9.64 -4.50 -25.88
N ASN A 84 -8.69 -3.79 -26.49
CA ASN A 84 -8.95 -2.74 -27.47
C ASN A 84 -8.51 -3.12 -28.89
N SER A 85 -8.52 -4.42 -29.22
CA SER A 85 -8.09 -4.92 -30.53
C SER A 85 -9.22 -5.61 -31.29
N GLU A 86 -9.04 -5.75 -32.62
CA GLU A 86 -9.93 -6.50 -33.50
C GLU A 86 -10.05 -7.99 -33.14
N PHE A 87 -9.10 -8.52 -32.35
CA PHE A 87 -9.08 -9.92 -31.94
C PHE A 87 -10.01 -10.25 -30.76
N LYS A 88 -10.51 -9.24 -30.04
CA LYS A 88 -11.30 -9.40 -28.81
C LYS A 88 -12.50 -10.31 -28.98
N ASP A 89 -13.32 -10.07 -29.99
CA ASP A 89 -14.57 -10.82 -30.21
C ASP A 89 -14.30 -12.31 -30.49
N GLY A 90 -13.26 -12.59 -31.28
CA GLY A 90 -12.84 -13.96 -31.56
C GLY A 90 -12.34 -14.69 -30.32
N LEU A 91 -11.57 -14.01 -29.49
CA LEU A 91 -11.06 -14.55 -28.22
C LEU A 91 -12.19 -14.79 -27.21
N GLN A 92 -13.15 -13.85 -27.13
CA GLN A 92 -14.33 -13.99 -26.29
C GLN A 92 -15.22 -15.18 -26.71
N ALA A 93 -15.40 -15.39 -28.01
CA ALA A 93 -16.13 -16.54 -28.53
C ALA A 93 -15.46 -17.88 -28.15
N LYS A 94 -14.13 -17.97 -28.30
CA LYS A 94 -13.34 -19.11 -27.87
C LYS A 94 -13.43 -19.35 -26.36
N LYS A 95 -13.25 -18.28 -25.53
CA LYS A 95 -13.43 -18.34 -24.07
C LYS A 95 -14.79 -18.90 -23.70
N LYS A 96 -15.88 -18.39 -24.30
CA LYS A 96 -17.24 -18.82 -24.03
C LYS A 96 -17.46 -20.31 -24.41
N ALA A 97 -16.90 -20.76 -25.55
CA ALA A 97 -16.98 -22.14 -25.98
C ALA A 97 -16.28 -23.10 -24.99
N PHE A 98 -15.06 -22.76 -24.56
CA PHE A 98 -14.31 -23.57 -23.59
C PHE A 98 -14.88 -23.51 -22.18
N LEU A 99 -15.43 -22.38 -21.77
CA LEU A 99 -16.17 -22.27 -20.51
C LEU A 99 -17.38 -23.21 -20.49
N GLY A 100 -18.13 -23.30 -21.58
CA GLY A 100 -19.23 -24.25 -21.71
C GLY A 100 -18.77 -25.71 -21.59
N LYS A 101 -17.65 -26.06 -22.24
CA LYS A 101 -17.03 -27.39 -22.12
C LYS A 101 -16.54 -27.67 -20.72
N THR A 102 -15.96 -26.67 -20.05
CA THR A 102 -15.53 -26.78 -18.65
C THR A 102 -16.72 -27.13 -17.74
N ILE A 103 -17.81 -26.36 -17.84
CA ILE A 103 -19.03 -26.55 -17.03
C ILE A 103 -19.63 -27.97 -17.26
N ALA A 104 -19.65 -28.41 -18.51
CA ALA A 104 -20.17 -29.74 -18.87
C ALA A 104 -19.36 -30.90 -18.25
N ASN A 105 -18.06 -30.67 -18.02
CA ASN A 105 -17.14 -31.66 -17.46
C ASN A 105 -16.91 -31.53 -15.95
N VAL A 106 -17.59 -30.60 -15.26
CA VAL A 106 -17.54 -30.54 -13.78
C VAL A 106 -18.33 -31.72 -13.19
N GLY A 107 -17.63 -32.61 -12.51
CA GLY A 107 -18.25 -33.79 -11.93
C GLY A 107 -19.22 -33.47 -10.79
N ASN A 108 -18.85 -32.60 -9.87
CA ASN A 108 -19.71 -32.18 -8.76
C ASN A 108 -20.27 -30.74 -8.97
N LYS A 109 -21.56 -30.68 -9.30
CA LYS A 109 -22.29 -29.43 -9.57
C LYS A 109 -22.67 -28.65 -8.32
N LYS A 110 -22.22 -29.05 -7.13
CA LYS A 110 -22.43 -28.33 -5.85
C LYS A 110 -21.16 -27.66 -5.32
N THR A 111 -20.10 -27.59 -6.16
CA THR A 111 -18.84 -26.96 -5.76
C THR A 111 -18.82 -25.44 -5.99
N ALA A 112 -18.01 -24.74 -5.23
CA ALA A 112 -17.77 -23.31 -5.43
C ALA A 112 -17.33 -23.00 -6.87
N LEU A 113 -16.42 -23.81 -7.42
CA LEU A 113 -15.95 -23.68 -8.80
C LEU A 113 -17.11 -23.79 -9.81
N TYR A 114 -18.00 -24.77 -9.65
CA TYR A 114 -19.16 -24.91 -10.55
C TYR A 114 -20.05 -23.66 -10.54
N TYR A 115 -20.38 -23.15 -9.35
CA TYR A 115 -21.20 -21.94 -9.23
C TYR A 115 -20.52 -20.71 -9.81
N TYR A 116 -19.21 -20.56 -9.59
CA TYR A 116 -18.41 -19.50 -10.19
C TYR A 116 -18.46 -19.55 -11.73
N LEU A 117 -18.19 -20.70 -12.32
CA LEU A 117 -18.20 -20.88 -13.79
C LEU A 117 -19.60 -20.64 -14.40
N CYS A 118 -20.67 -21.08 -13.71
CA CYS A 118 -22.04 -20.78 -14.12
C CYS A 118 -22.32 -19.28 -14.09
N GLY A 119 -21.83 -18.57 -13.07
CA GLY A 119 -21.92 -17.12 -12.96
C GLY A 119 -21.22 -16.43 -14.13
N GLU A 120 -20.00 -16.83 -14.46
CA GLU A 120 -19.24 -16.30 -15.61
C GLU A 120 -19.98 -16.55 -16.94
N MET A 121 -20.53 -17.74 -17.15
CA MET A 121 -21.31 -18.04 -18.36
C MET A 121 -22.56 -17.17 -18.49
N GLN A 122 -23.26 -16.91 -17.39
CA GLN A 122 -24.43 -16.04 -17.39
C GLN A 122 -24.06 -14.58 -17.56
N TYR A 123 -22.97 -14.13 -16.91
CA TYR A 123 -22.45 -12.77 -17.04
C TYR A 123 -22.10 -12.42 -18.51
N LEU A 124 -21.53 -13.37 -19.26
CA LEU A 124 -21.27 -13.19 -20.69
C LEU A 124 -22.54 -13.01 -21.55
N LYS A 125 -23.73 -13.32 -21.00
CA LYS A 125 -25.00 -13.10 -21.68
C LYS A 125 -25.66 -11.79 -21.24
N HIS A 126 -25.76 -11.57 -19.94
CA HIS A 126 -26.42 -10.43 -19.32
C HIS A 126 -25.71 -10.06 -18.02
N HIS A 127 -24.98 -8.95 -18.00
CA HIS A 127 -24.09 -8.54 -16.91
C HIS A 127 -24.78 -8.34 -15.57
N THR A 128 -26.02 -7.81 -15.56
CA THR A 128 -26.78 -7.43 -14.36
C THR A 128 -27.98 -8.34 -14.07
N ASP A 129 -28.03 -9.55 -14.65
CA ASP A 129 -29.08 -10.53 -14.32
C ASP A 129 -28.91 -11.00 -12.86
N LYS A 130 -30.06 -11.12 -12.14
CA LYS A 130 -30.09 -11.60 -10.74
C LYS A 130 -29.54 -13.01 -10.57
N ASN A 131 -29.67 -13.86 -11.60
CA ASN A 131 -29.12 -15.20 -11.60
C ASN A 131 -27.59 -15.19 -11.56
N VAL A 132 -26.93 -14.22 -12.22
CA VAL A 132 -25.48 -14.01 -12.16
C VAL A 132 -25.03 -13.82 -10.72
N LEU A 133 -25.65 -12.86 -10.04
CA LEU A 133 -25.36 -12.58 -8.63
C LEU A 133 -25.65 -13.79 -7.74
N GLY A 134 -26.75 -14.51 -8.00
CA GLY A 134 -27.08 -15.72 -7.27
C GLY A 134 -26.01 -16.80 -7.38
N CYS A 135 -25.46 -17.01 -8.57
CA CYS A 135 -24.36 -17.94 -8.79
C CYS A 135 -23.08 -17.53 -8.06
N TYR A 136 -22.65 -16.28 -8.15
CA TYR A 136 -21.45 -15.80 -7.48
C TYR A 136 -21.58 -15.86 -5.95
N LYS A 137 -22.73 -15.51 -5.38
CA LYS A 137 -22.99 -15.62 -3.93
C LYS A 137 -22.94 -17.09 -3.45
N LYS A 138 -23.45 -18.04 -4.25
CA LYS A 138 -23.32 -19.47 -3.94
C LYS A 138 -21.86 -19.91 -3.99
N ALA A 139 -21.07 -19.40 -4.93
CA ALA A 139 -19.65 -19.68 -4.99
C ALA A 139 -18.91 -19.14 -3.75
N LEU A 140 -19.20 -17.91 -3.32
CA LEU A 140 -18.65 -17.34 -2.10
C LEU A 140 -19.00 -18.18 -0.86
N ALA A 141 -20.27 -18.52 -0.68
CA ALA A 141 -20.73 -19.31 0.47
C ALA A 141 -20.12 -20.72 0.53
N ALA A 142 -19.73 -21.27 -0.64
CA ALA A 142 -19.17 -22.63 -0.76
C ALA A 142 -17.63 -22.64 -0.76
N SER A 143 -16.95 -21.51 -0.62
CA SER A 143 -15.49 -21.41 -0.68
C SER A 143 -14.89 -20.76 0.55
N PRO A 144 -13.74 -21.26 1.07
CA PRO A 144 -13.03 -20.59 2.17
C PRO A 144 -12.35 -19.31 1.68
N LEU A 145 -12.19 -18.34 2.60
CA LEU A 145 -11.64 -17.01 2.32
C LEU A 145 -10.25 -17.06 1.65
N ASN A 146 -9.42 -18.01 2.02
CA ASN A 146 -8.05 -18.17 1.50
C ASN A 146 -7.98 -18.99 0.20
N SER A 147 -9.10 -19.17 -0.49
CA SER A 147 -9.14 -19.89 -1.77
C SER A 147 -9.23 -18.96 -2.96
N ARG A 148 -8.58 -19.35 -4.07
CA ARG A 148 -8.65 -18.63 -5.33
C ARG A 148 -10.09 -18.43 -5.83
N VAL A 149 -10.94 -19.43 -5.66
CA VAL A 149 -12.35 -19.37 -6.09
C VAL A 149 -13.11 -18.32 -5.30
N HIS A 150 -12.83 -18.18 -4.00
CA HIS A 150 -13.44 -17.13 -3.17
C HIS A 150 -13.02 -15.74 -3.65
N ALA A 151 -11.71 -15.51 -3.85
CA ALA A 151 -11.20 -14.24 -4.34
C ALA A 151 -11.84 -13.85 -5.70
N SER A 152 -11.89 -14.81 -6.64
CA SER A 152 -12.50 -14.60 -7.94
C SER A 152 -14.01 -14.36 -7.86
N ALA A 153 -14.73 -15.10 -7.01
CA ALA A 153 -16.18 -14.93 -6.83
C ALA A 153 -16.51 -13.59 -6.17
N ALA A 154 -15.74 -13.17 -5.15
CA ALA A 154 -15.89 -11.85 -4.51
C ALA A 154 -15.65 -10.72 -5.50
N TYR A 155 -14.61 -10.83 -6.32
CA TYR A 155 -14.35 -9.88 -7.40
C TYR A 155 -15.50 -9.81 -8.42
N CYS A 156 -16.05 -10.96 -8.80
CA CYS A 156 -17.19 -11.01 -9.73
C CYS A 156 -18.47 -10.41 -9.13
N VAL A 157 -18.70 -10.58 -7.83
CA VAL A 157 -19.79 -9.88 -7.11
C VAL A 157 -19.55 -8.37 -7.11
N ALA A 158 -18.30 -7.93 -6.88
CA ALA A 158 -17.94 -6.52 -6.97
C ALA A 158 -18.23 -5.97 -8.38
N ARG A 159 -17.73 -6.65 -9.42
CA ARG A 159 -17.98 -6.29 -10.82
C ARG A 159 -19.47 -6.20 -11.15
N TYR A 160 -20.28 -7.14 -10.68
CA TYR A 160 -21.74 -7.09 -10.84
C TYR A 160 -22.34 -5.82 -10.21
N TYR A 161 -21.92 -5.44 -9.00
CA TYR A 161 -22.43 -4.25 -8.34
C TYR A 161 -21.92 -2.95 -8.98
N ARG A 162 -20.72 -2.94 -9.56
CA ARG A 162 -20.24 -1.83 -10.38
C ARG A 162 -21.13 -1.63 -11.60
N ASP A 163 -21.44 -2.71 -12.34
CA ASP A 163 -22.25 -2.67 -13.54
C ASP A 163 -23.74 -2.35 -13.22
N ALA A 164 -24.18 -2.60 -11.97
CA ALA A 164 -25.48 -2.21 -11.44
C ALA A 164 -25.45 -0.83 -10.75
N GLU A 165 -24.36 -0.06 -10.87
CA GLU A 165 -24.17 1.29 -10.31
C GLU A 165 -24.32 1.37 -8.77
N ARG A 166 -24.16 0.25 -8.06
CA ARG A 166 -24.22 0.17 -6.59
C ARG A 166 -22.82 0.26 -6.00
N MET A 167 -22.26 1.47 -5.99
CA MET A 167 -20.86 1.73 -5.64
C MET A 167 -20.50 1.42 -4.18
N ASP A 168 -21.48 1.48 -3.27
CA ASP A 168 -21.37 1.06 -1.86
C ASP A 168 -21.05 -0.44 -1.73
N LEU A 169 -21.78 -1.26 -2.46
CA LEU A 169 -21.61 -2.70 -2.50
C LEU A 169 -20.40 -3.10 -3.36
N TYR A 170 -20.13 -2.37 -4.44
CA TYR A 170 -18.92 -2.54 -5.23
C TYR A 170 -17.67 -2.43 -4.35
N GLU A 171 -17.51 -1.32 -3.60
CA GLU A 171 -16.37 -1.12 -2.71
C GLU A 171 -16.25 -2.24 -1.68
N LYS A 172 -17.37 -2.60 -1.03
CA LYS A 172 -17.39 -3.66 -0.03
C LYS A 172 -16.83 -4.98 -0.56
N PHE A 173 -17.37 -5.47 -1.67
CA PHE A 173 -16.97 -6.76 -2.24
C PHE A 173 -15.61 -6.69 -2.93
N LEU A 174 -15.19 -5.53 -3.44
CA LEU A 174 -13.84 -5.33 -3.96
C LEU A 174 -12.79 -5.41 -2.86
N VAL A 175 -13.06 -4.86 -1.67
CA VAL A 175 -12.21 -5.02 -0.48
C VAL A 175 -12.15 -6.47 -0.04
N GLU A 176 -13.29 -7.18 0.00
CA GLU A 176 -13.34 -8.62 0.34
C GLU A 176 -12.51 -9.44 -0.64
N ALA A 177 -12.64 -9.17 -1.95
CA ALA A 177 -11.85 -9.81 -2.98
C ALA A 177 -10.36 -9.54 -2.82
N ALA A 178 -9.96 -8.29 -2.55
CA ALA A 178 -8.57 -7.92 -2.34
C ALA A 178 -7.97 -8.59 -1.10
N ILE A 179 -8.71 -8.70 0.00
CA ILE A 179 -8.27 -9.43 1.20
C ILE A 179 -8.12 -10.91 0.89
N SER A 180 -9.12 -11.53 0.25
CA SER A 180 -9.09 -12.93 -0.11
C SER A 180 -7.91 -13.27 -1.04
N ASP A 181 -7.64 -12.41 -2.02
CA ASP A 181 -6.53 -12.57 -2.96
C ASP A 181 -5.17 -12.47 -2.24
N GLN A 182 -5.03 -11.57 -1.27
CA GLN A 182 -3.79 -11.41 -0.50
C GLN A 182 -3.50 -12.56 0.47
N VAL A 183 -4.52 -13.23 1.00
CA VAL A 183 -4.34 -14.41 1.87
C VAL A 183 -4.29 -15.72 1.11
N CYS A 184 -4.61 -15.70 -0.18
CA CYS A 184 -4.49 -16.86 -1.05
C CYS A 184 -3.02 -17.14 -1.39
N PRO A 185 -2.57 -18.42 -1.43
CA PRO A 185 -1.20 -18.77 -1.81
C PRO A 185 -0.82 -18.36 -3.24
N LEU A 186 -1.80 -18.28 -4.14
CA LEU A 186 -1.67 -17.76 -5.51
C LEU A 186 -2.30 -16.37 -5.55
N LYS A 187 -1.50 -15.35 -5.42
CA LYS A 187 -1.95 -13.96 -5.49
C LYS A 187 -2.11 -13.53 -6.93
N GLU A 188 -3.33 -13.20 -7.33
CA GLU A 188 -3.60 -12.74 -8.70
C GLU A 188 -3.59 -11.20 -8.81
N ASN A 189 -3.87 -10.50 -7.71
CA ASN A 189 -3.77 -9.04 -7.53
C ASN A 189 -4.68 -8.17 -8.40
N LEU A 190 -5.64 -8.72 -9.14
CA LEU A 190 -6.59 -7.92 -9.88
C LEU A 190 -7.44 -7.06 -8.94
N ALA A 191 -7.94 -7.65 -7.87
CA ALA A 191 -8.81 -6.95 -6.94
C ALA A 191 -8.08 -5.80 -6.20
N LEU A 192 -6.83 -6.00 -5.79
CA LEU A 192 -6.03 -4.97 -5.12
C LEU A 192 -5.66 -3.83 -6.09
N GLN A 193 -5.34 -4.15 -7.33
CA GLN A 193 -5.07 -3.18 -8.39
C GLN A 193 -6.31 -2.32 -8.68
N GLU A 194 -7.47 -2.96 -8.84
CA GLU A 194 -8.72 -2.27 -9.12
C GLU A 194 -9.21 -1.43 -7.93
N LEU A 195 -9.00 -1.93 -6.70
CA LEU A 195 -9.25 -1.17 -5.49
C LEU A 195 -8.37 0.09 -5.43
N SER A 196 -7.11 -0.02 -5.84
CA SER A 196 -6.20 1.13 -5.92
C SER A 196 -6.72 2.18 -6.88
N THR A 197 -7.14 1.77 -8.08
CA THR A 197 -7.72 2.66 -9.10
C THR A 197 -9.02 3.30 -8.62
N TYR A 198 -9.89 2.52 -8.00
CA TYR A 198 -11.14 3.01 -7.45
C TYR A 198 -10.92 4.08 -6.35
N LEU A 199 -10.04 3.80 -5.38
CA LEU A 199 -9.73 4.73 -4.30
C LEU A 199 -9.02 5.99 -4.81
N TYR A 200 -8.15 5.87 -5.81
CA TYR A 200 -7.49 7.00 -6.47
C TYR A 200 -8.52 7.98 -7.05
N ASN A 201 -9.52 7.45 -7.76
CA ASN A 201 -10.58 8.25 -8.38
C ASN A 201 -11.59 8.79 -7.36
N LYS A 202 -11.75 8.12 -6.21
CA LYS A 202 -12.73 8.49 -5.17
C LYS A 202 -12.32 9.73 -4.39
N ASP A 203 -11.08 9.81 -3.91
CA ASP A 203 -10.61 10.95 -3.10
C ASP A 203 -9.08 10.95 -2.96
N LYS A 204 -8.46 12.11 -3.19
CA LYS A 204 -7.00 12.31 -3.03
C LYS A 204 -6.46 12.00 -1.62
N LYS A 205 -7.32 12.00 -0.58
CA LYS A 205 -6.92 11.60 0.79
C LYS A 205 -6.41 10.16 0.87
N TYR A 206 -6.79 9.31 -0.08
CA TYR A 206 -6.33 7.93 -0.15
C TYR A 206 -4.97 7.75 -0.83
N ALA A 207 -4.34 8.81 -1.38
CA ALA A 207 -3.12 8.75 -2.19
C ALA A 207 -2.03 7.87 -1.58
N LYS A 208 -1.71 8.05 -0.30
CA LYS A 208 -0.70 7.24 0.41
C LYS A 208 -1.07 5.74 0.47
N ARG A 209 -2.35 5.43 0.68
CA ARG A 209 -2.84 4.04 0.73
C ARG A 209 -2.82 3.41 -0.66
N VAL A 210 -3.27 4.16 -1.65
CA VAL A 210 -3.28 3.76 -3.07
C VAL A 210 -1.87 3.44 -3.54
N THR A 211 -0.90 4.32 -3.26
CA THR A 211 0.51 4.10 -3.58
C THR A 211 1.01 2.78 -2.98
N LYS A 212 0.72 2.52 -1.70
CA LYS A 212 1.12 1.26 -1.06
C LYS A 212 0.48 0.03 -1.74
N TYR A 213 -0.80 0.10 -2.08
CA TYR A 213 -1.51 -1.02 -2.69
C TYR A 213 -1.02 -1.31 -4.10
N ILE A 214 -0.78 -0.27 -4.92
CA ILE A 214 -0.31 -0.46 -6.28
C ILE A 214 1.12 -1.00 -6.33
N TYR A 215 2.00 -0.58 -5.41
CA TYR A 215 3.34 -1.15 -5.28
C TYR A 215 3.30 -2.62 -4.84
N CYS A 216 2.46 -2.98 -3.86
CA CYS A 216 2.25 -4.36 -3.46
C CYS A 216 1.75 -5.21 -4.64
N SER A 217 0.80 -4.69 -5.42
CA SER A 217 0.30 -5.34 -6.64
C SER A 217 1.39 -5.54 -7.69
N MET A 218 2.29 -4.55 -7.86
CA MET A 218 3.41 -4.63 -8.80
C MET A 218 4.44 -5.68 -8.34
N GLU A 219 4.81 -5.69 -7.06
CA GLU A 219 5.73 -6.67 -6.49
C GLU A 219 5.22 -8.11 -6.67
N ASP A 220 3.93 -8.33 -6.40
CA ASP A 220 3.30 -9.63 -6.61
C ASP A 220 3.26 -9.99 -8.10
N ALA A 221 2.89 -9.05 -8.99
CA ALA A 221 2.87 -9.28 -10.43
C ALA A 221 4.28 -9.63 -10.97
N GLN A 222 5.32 -8.98 -10.48
CA GLN A 222 6.72 -9.29 -10.80
C GLN A 222 7.14 -10.66 -10.27
N PHE A 223 6.78 -10.98 -9.03
CA PHE A 223 7.12 -12.27 -8.42
C PHE A 223 6.54 -13.46 -9.20
N TYR A 224 5.28 -13.34 -9.65
CA TYR A 224 4.61 -14.37 -10.45
C TYR A 224 4.85 -14.22 -11.96
N ASN A 225 5.59 -13.20 -12.40
CA ASN A 225 5.77 -12.81 -13.79
C ASN A 225 4.44 -12.69 -14.55
N ASN A 226 3.43 -12.10 -13.89
CA ASN A 226 2.12 -11.86 -14.51
C ASN A 226 2.19 -10.61 -15.40
N ARG A 227 2.53 -10.82 -16.67
CA ARG A 227 2.76 -9.72 -17.63
C ARG A 227 1.54 -8.87 -17.88
N LEU A 228 0.34 -9.47 -17.92
CA LEU A 228 -0.89 -8.72 -18.07
C LEU A 228 -1.03 -7.68 -16.93
N ARG A 229 -0.86 -8.12 -15.69
CA ARG A 229 -0.96 -7.23 -14.53
C ARG A 229 0.12 -6.16 -14.52
N MET A 230 1.35 -6.52 -14.88
CA MET A 230 2.44 -5.53 -15.00
C MET A 230 2.11 -4.43 -16.01
N VAL A 231 1.54 -4.79 -17.18
CA VAL A 231 1.13 -3.83 -18.21
C VAL A 231 -0.01 -2.93 -17.71
N GLU A 232 -1.04 -3.51 -17.09
CA GLU A 232 -2.16 -2.75 -16.53
C GLU A 232 -1.70 -1.77 -15.44
N ILE A 233 -0.86 -2.24 -14.51
CA ILE A 233 -0.31 -1.41 -13.42
C ILE A 233 0.59 -0.30 -13.99
N SER A 234 1.40 -0.59 -15.01
CA SER A 234 2.29 0.40 -15.61
C SER A 234 1.57 1.61 -16.21
N ARG A 235 0.30 1.46 -16.59
CA ARG A 235 -0.54 2.56 -17.09
C ARG A 235 -1.01 3.49 -15.98
N ILE A 236 -1.23 2.96 -14.79
CA ILE A 236 -1.84 3.68 -13.66
C ILE A 236 -0.77 4.21 -12.70
N LEU A 237 0.33 3.48 -12.55
CA LEU A 237 1.40 3.81 -11.60
C LEU A 237 1.95 5.23 -11.74
N PRO A 238 2.24 5.76 -12.95
CA PRO A 238 2.71 7.14 -13.12
C PRO A 238 1.71 8.17 -12.57
N LEU A 239 0.42 7.99 -12.83
CA LEU A 239 -0.63 8.91 -12.35
C LEU A 239 -0.72 8.92 -10.83
N ILE A 240 -0.63 7.75 -10.21
CA ILE A 240 -0.66 7.59 -8.75
C ILE A 240 0.59 8.21 -8.10
N THR A 241 1.77 7.98 -8.69
CA THR A 241 3.03 8.50 -8.15
C THR A 241 3.13 10.01 -8.30
N GLU A 242 2.69 10.58 -9.42
CA GLU A 242 2.62 12.02 -9.64
C GLU A 242 1.71 12.70 -8.61
N THR A 243 0.49 12.18 -8.40
CA THR A 243 -0.44 12.73 -7.40
C THR A 243 0.10 12.63 -5.98
N ASN A 244 0.79 11.53 -5.64
CA ASN A 244 1.43 11.40 -4.34
C ASN A 244 2.56 12.41 -4.18
N HIS A 245 3.39 12.58 -5.21
CA HIS A 245 4.48 13.56 -5.22
C HIS A 245 3.95 15.00 -5.06
N GLU A 246 2.91 15.39 -5.79
CA GLU A 246 2.26 16.69 -5.63
C GLU A 246 1.76 16.91 -4.20
N THR A 247 1.17 15.88 -3.61
CA THR A 247 0.68 15.93 -2.22
C THR A 247 1.82 16.12 -1.22
N GLU A 248 2.92 15.39 -1.39
CA GLU A 248 4.12 15.52 -0.56
C GLU A 248 4.77 16.89 -0.71
N VAL A 249 4.91 17.38 -1.94
CA VAL A 249 5.45 18.74 -2.22
C VAL A 249 4.57 19.81 -1.55
N ARG A 250 3.25 19.68 -1.64
CA ARG A 250 2.32 20.61 -0.99
C ARG A 250 2.45 20.57 0.53
N GLN A 251 2.52 19.39 1.13
CA GLN A 251 2.73 19.22 2.57
C GLN A 251 4.07 19.81 3.01
N ASN A 252 5.14 19.55 2.27
CA ASN A 252 6.46 20.11 2.54
C ASN A 252 6.47 21.64 2.45
N ARG A 253 5.78 22.23 1.48
CA ARG A 253 5.61 23.70 1.40
C ARG A 253 4.90 24.28 2.62
N ILE A 254 3.83 23.63 3.09
CA ILE A 254 3.10 24.07 4.30
C ILE A 254 4.01 23.97 5.53
N ILE A 255 4.75 22.86 5.67
CA ILE A 255 5.70 22.66 6.78
C ILE A 255 6.80 23.73 6.73
N THR A 256 7.37 23.97 5.55
CA THR A 256 8.41 25.00 5.37
C THR A 256 7.88 26.40 5.69
N ALA A 257 6.70 26.75 5.21
CA ALA A 257 6.06 28.03 5.51
C ALA A 257 5.78 28.17 7.02
N SER A 258 5.32 27.12 7.68
CA SER A 258 5.11 27.09 9.12
C SER A 258 6.41 27.26 9.90
N LEU A 259 7.50 26.61 9.48
CA LEU A 259 8.82 26.77 10.07
C LEU A 259 9.37 28.20 9.91
N VAL A 260 9.21 28.78 8.72
CA VAL A 260 9.59 30.20 8.47
C VAL A 260 8.79 31.13 9.36
N PHE A 261 7.48 30.92 9.49
CA PHE A 261 6.62 31.73 10.35
C PHE A 261 7.04 31.64 11.83
N VAL A 262 7.30 30.43 12.34
CA VAL A 262 7.78 30.20 13.70
C VAL A 262 9.16 30.83 13.91
N SER A 263 10.03 30.76 12.90
CA SER A 263 11.37 31.42 12.97
C SER A 263 11.25 32.95 13.05
N ILE A 264 10.35 33.55 12.27
CA ILE A 264 10.09 35.00 12.31
C ILE A 264 9.53 35.40 13.69
N LEU A 265 8.57 34.63 14.23
CA LEU A 265 8.04 34.88 15.58
C LEU A 265 9.13 34.74 16.64
N SER A 266 10.00 33.75 16.53
CA SER A 266 11.13 33.56 17.45
C SER A 266 12.10 34.73 17.41
N LEU A 267 12.45 35.23 16.22
CA LEU A 267 13.26 36.42 16.04
C LEU A 267 12.58 37.68 16.60
N GLY A 268 11.27 37.81 16.42
CA GLY A 268 10.47 38.89 17.03
C GLY A 268 10.50 38.85 18.56
N PHE A 269 10.38 37.66 19.15
CA PHE A 269 10.51 37.47 20.60
C PHE A 269 11.91 37.82 21.11
N LEU A 270 12.96 37.41 20.39
CA LEU A 270 14.35 37.78 20.72
C LEU A 270 14.57 39.29 20.62
N GLY A 271 14.00 39.93 19.59
CA GLY A 271 14.03 41.38 19.43
C GLY A 271 13.33 42.14 20.59
N MET A 272 12.14 41.65 20.99
CA MET A 272 11.43 42.21 22.14
C MET A 272 12.19 42.01 23.46
N ALA A 273 12.79 40.84 23.65
CA ALA A 273 13.63 40.55 24.83
C ALA A 273 14.86 41.44 24.87
N PHE A 274 15.51 41.67 23.74
CA PHE A 274 16.64 42.58 23.61
C PHE A 274 16.23 44.05 23.87
N PHE A 275 15.09 44.48 23.36
CA PHE A 275 14.55 45.82 23.60
C PHE A 275 14.16 46.00 25.07
N ALA A 276 13.52 45.03 25.67
CA ALA A 276 13.19 45.00 27.10
C ALA A 276 14.48 45.07 27.98
N PHE A 277 15.52 44.31 27.58
CA PHE A 277 16.82 44.35 28.25
C PHE A 277 17.48 45.72 28.15
N LYS A 278 17.46 46.34 26.95
CA LYS A 278 18.01 47.67 26.72
C LYS A 278 17.25 48.76 27.50
N MET A 279 15.92 48.63 27.55
CA MET A 279 15.06 49.52 28.32
C MET A 279 15.27 49.36 29.84
N ASN A 280 15.39 48.12 30.33
CA ASN A 280 15.71 47.82 31.71
C ASN A 280 17.10 48.36 32.11
N LYS A 281 18.08 48.29 31.19
CA LYS A 281 19.41 48.85 31.41
C LYS A 281 19.40 50.40 31.48
N ARG A 282 18.56 51.05 30.65
CA ARG A 282 18.34 52.52 30.71
C ARG A 282 17.61 52.90 31.99
N LEU A 283 16.60 52.13 32.39
CA LEU A 283 15.87 52.38 33.65
C LEU A 283 16.76 52.16 34.87
N ALA A 284 17.64 51.16 34.84
CA ALA A 284 18.63 50.90 35.89
C ALA A 284 19.65 52.04 35.99
N LYS A 285 20.04 52.69 34.85
CA LYS A 285 20.93 53.81 34.81
C LYS A 285 20.26 55.09 35.39
N SER A 286 19.04 55.40 35.01
CA SER A 286 18.24 56.52 35.56
C SER A 286 17.94 56.31 37.04
N ARG A 287 17.67 55.06 37.47
CA ARG A 287 17.53 54.81 38.94
C ARG A 287 18.83 54.99 39.75
N ARG A 288 20.00 54.72 39.09
CA ARG A 288 21.31 54.99 39.75
C ARG A 288 21.55 56.47 39.94
N GLU A 289 21.10 57.36 39.06
CA GLU A 289 21.20 58.84 39.19
C GLU A 289 20.28 59.35 40.28
N VAL A 290 19.10 58.77 40.48
CA VAL A 290 18.22 59.10 41.60
C VAL A 290 18.76 58.58 42.94
N LYS A 291 19.70 57.65 42.90
CA LYS A 291 20.26 56.97 44.09
C LYS A 291 21.27 57.76 44.91
N SER A 292 21.80 58.83 44.36
CA SER A 292 22.72 59.69 45.11
C SER A 292 22.06 60.45 46.30
N GLN A 293 20.71 60.33 46.41
CA GLN A 293 19.96 61.09 47.41
C GLN A 293 19.30 60.29 48.56
N ASN A 294 19.39 58.96 48.59
CA ASN A 294 18.70 58.21 49.66
C ASN A 294 19.44 56.96 50.12
N ARG A 295 20.17 57.04 51.22
CA ARG A 295 20.86 55.95 51.92
C ARG A 295 19.91 54.78 52.33
N LEU A 296 18.60 55.05 52.42
CA LEU A 296 17.59 54.06 52.81
C LEU A 296 17.27 53.03 51.69
N LEU A 297 17.66 53.42 50.48
CA LEU A 297 17.42 52.53 49.31
C LEU A 297 18.51 51.43 49.09
N GLU A 298 19.66 51.56 49.79
CA GLU A 298 20.77 50.62 49.67
C GLU A 298 20.41 49.20 50.21
N GLU A 299 19.69 49.11 51.32
CA GLU A 299 19.24 47.84 51.89
C GLU A 299 18.18 47.19 51.02
N LEU A 300 17.28 47.96 50.43
CA LEU A 300 16.29 47.47 49.52
C LEU A 300 16.93 47.02 48.18
N ASN A 301 17.98 47.72 47.76
CA ASN A 301 18.74 47.39 46.56
C ASN A 301 19.61 46.14 46.69
N ALA A 302 20.18 45.86 47.86
CA ALA A 302 20.91 44.59 48.09
C ALA A 302 19.99 43.41 48.00
N LYS A 303 18.73 43.50 48.47
CA LYS A 303 17.71 42.51 48.37
C LYS A 303 17.20 42.33 46.93
N LEU A 304 17.11 43.46 46.20
CA LEU A 304 16.74 43.45 44.77
C LEU A 304 17.84 42.88 43.87
N LEU A 305 19.12 43.13 44.18
CA LEU A 305 20.27 42.56 43.48
C LEU A 305 20.35 41.03 43.66
N SER A 306 20.05 40.53 44.87
CA SER A 306 20.00 39.08 45.12
C SER A 306 18.86 38.39 44.33
N THR A 307 17.70 39.07 44.24
CA THR A 307 16.55 38.57 43.49
C THR A 307 16.79 38.62 41.95
N ASN A 308 17.48 39.65 41.47
CA ASN A 308 17.85 39.75 40.05
C ASN A 308 18.89 38.70 39.66
N LYS A 309 19.86 38.40 40.53
CA LYS A 309 20.84 37.34 40.29
C LYS A 309 20.18 35.95 40.23
N ARG A 310 19.17 35.69 41.10
CA ARG A 310 18.34 34.48 41.02
C ARG A 310 17.55 34.42 39.70
N ARG A 311 17.01 35.56 39.27
CA ARG A 311 16.23 35.66 38.03
C ARG A 311 17.10 35.51 36.78
N GLU A 312 18.33 36.01 36.77
CA GLU A 312 19.30 35.77 35.68
C GLU A 312 19.72 34.30 35.61
N THR A 313 19.92 33.68 36.77
CA THR A 313 20.21 32.27 36.83
C THR A 313 19.02 31.44 36.30
N TYR A 314 17.79 31.87 36.64
CA TYR A 314 16.57 31.27 36.13
C TYR A 314 16.43 31.42 34.59
N MET A 315 16.77 32.60 34.09
CA MET A 315 16.68 32.92 32.67
C MET A 315 17.78 32.22 31.85
N ARG A 316 18.99 32.06 32.38
CA ARG A 316 20.05 31.23 31.78
C ARG A 316 19.65 29.81 31.67
N LEU A 317 19.07 29.24 32.73
CA LEU A 317 18.60 27.88 32.76
C LEU A 317 17.52 27.62 31.65
N PHE A 318 16.60 28.58 31.53
CA PHE A 318 15.55 28.51 30.50
C PHE A 318 16.11 28.63 29.08
N MET A 319 17.11 29.52 28.87
CA MET A 319 17.78 29.66 27.56
C MET A 319 18.60 28.44 27.17
N ASP A 320 19.35 27.86 28.12
CA ASP A 320 20.12 26.63 27.88
C ASP A 320 19.22 25.45 27.55
N ILE A 321 18.10 25.32 28.26
CA ILE A 321 17.10 24.28 27.98
C ILE A 321 16.51 24.49 26.57
N SER A 322 16.16 25.72 26.22
CA SER A 322 15.59 26.05 24.89
C SER A 322 16.59 25.80 23.74
N ALA A 323 17.86 26.14 23.92
CA ALA A 323 18.91 25.94 22.93
C ALA A 323 19.17 24.44 22.64
N VAL A 324 19.15 23.62 23.71
CA VAL A 324 19.26 22.16 23.57
C VAL A 324 18.09 21.59 22.78
N TYR A 325 16.87 22.10 22.99
CA TYR A 325 15.67 21.64 22.29
C TYR A 325 15.68 22.01 20.80
N ILE A 326 16.11 23.23 20.46
CA ILE A 326 16.26 23.69 19.07
C ILE A 326 17.29 22.83 18.32
N LYS A 327 18.42 22.51 18.96
CA LYS A 327 19.46 21.65 18.36
C LYS A 327 18.92 20.26 18.08
N LYS A 328 18.16 19.66 19.02
CA LYS A 328 17.56 18.33 18.84
C LYS A 328 16.54 18.32 17.70
N LEU A 329 15.73 19.37 17.55
CA LEU A 329 14.81 19.51 16.41
C LEU A 329 15.55 19.58 15.06
N ASP A 330 16.68 20.26 15.00
CA ASP A 330 17.49 20.33 13.76
C ASP A 330 18.15 18.98 13.42
N ASP A 331 18.64 18.26 14.42
CA ASP A 331 19.18 16.92 14.24
C ASP A 331 18.11 15.93 13.80
N TYR A 332 16.88 16.04 14.34
CA TYR A 332 15.73 15.25 13.91
C TYR A 332 15.37 15.56 12.45
N ARG A 333 15.34 16.84 12.07
CA ARG A 333 15.12 17.27 10.68
C ARG A 333 16.16 16.69 9.72
N LYS A 334 17.44 16.72 10.10
CA LYS A 334 18.54 16.15 9.31
C LYS A 334 18.41 14.64 9.15
N LEU A 335 17.98 13.94 10.20
CA LEU A 335 17.75 12.49 10.18
C LEU A 335 16.61 12.14 9.23
N VAL A 336 15.46 12.81 9.37
CA VAL A 336 14.30 12.63 8.50
C VAL A 336 14.68 12.89 7.03
N SER A 337 15.39 13.99 6.76
CA SER A 337 15.81 14.36 5.41
C SER A 337 16.77 13.34 4.78
N ARG A 338 17.69 12.78 5.56
CA ARG A 338 18.59 11.70 5.11
C ARG A 338 17.84 10.41 4.78
N LYS A 339 16.90 10.01 5.64
CA LYS A 339 16.11 8.79 5.46
C LYS A 339 15.18 8.89 4.23
N ILE A 340 14.60 10.05 3.99
CA ILE A 340 13.79 10.31 2.78
C ILE A 340 14.65 10.23 1.51
N LYS A 341 15.85 10.85 1.51
CA LYS A 341 16.78 10.80 0.36
C LYS A 341 17.28 9.38 0.07
N ALA A 342 17.42 8.56 1.10
CA ALA A 342 17.83 7.16 0.99
C ALA A 342 16.68 6.20 0.61
N ARG A 343 15.44 6.67 0.41
CA ARG A 343 14.23 5.88 0.15
C ARG A 343 13.91 4.82 1.22
N GLN A 344 14.37 5.01 2.45
CA GLN A 344 14.15 4.10 3.58
C GLN A 344 12.89 4.47 4.37
N THR A 345 11.73 4.40 3.72
CA THR A 345 10.45 4.85 4.30
C THR A 345 9.93 3.95 5.43
N ALA A 346 10.22 2.65 5.39
CA ALA A 346 9.83 1.73 6.46
C ALA A 346 10.59 2.01 7.76
N ASP A 347 11.90 2.25 7.68
CA ASP A 347 12.75 2.61 8.82
C ASP A 347 12.39 3.98 9.40
N LEU A 348 11.87 4.89 8.57
CA LEU A 348 11.42 6.20 9.00
C LEU A 348 10.18 6.11 9.89
N LEU A 349 9.21 5.29 9.50
CA LEU A 349 7.98 5.05 10.27
C LEU A 349 8.29 4.40 11.63
N THR A 350 9.22 3.47 11.67
CA THR A 350 9.67 2.83 12.91
C THR A 350 10.37 3.83 13.83
N ALA A 351 11.18 4.73 13.28
CA ALA A 351 11.86 5.79 14.03
C ALA A 351 10.87 6.84 14.60
N ILE A 352 9.83 7.19 13.87
CA ILE A 352 8.80 8.16 14.30
C ILE A 352 7.87 7.55 15.36
N ASN A 353 7.51 6.26 15.23
CA ASN A 353 6.59 5.59 16.13
C ASN A 353 7.27 4.97 17.40
N SER A 354 8.57 5.11 17.54
CA SER A 354 9.24 4.64 18.76
C SER A 354 8.92 5.60 19.93
N TYR A 355 7.85 5.31 20.65
CA TYR A 355 7.37 6.04 21.85
C TYR A 355 8.44 6.16 22.95
N LYS A 356 9.42 5.23 22.95
CA LYS A 356 10.53 5.20 23.93
C LYS A 356 11.40 6.46 23.92
N LEU A 357 11.60 7.09 22.76
CA LEU A 357 12.46 8.29 22.69
C LEU A 357 11.81 9.52 23.36
N ALA A 358 10.47 9.61 23.30
CA ALA A 358 9.74 10.73 23.90
C ALA A 358 9.67 10.63 25.42
N GLU A 359 9.48 9.42 25.98
CA GLU A 359 9.44 9.18 27.42
C GLU A 359 10.82 9.32 28.07
N GLU A 360 11.88 8.78 27.47
CA GLU A 360 13.26 8.94 27.98
C GLU A 360 13.72 10.41 27.95
N GLU A 361 13.33 11.15 26.94
CA GLU A 361 13.67 12.58 26.84
C GLU A 361 12.85 13.43 27.80
N ALA A 362 11.59 13.10 28.04
CA ALA A 362 10.77 13.76 29.07
C ALA A 362 11.32 13.47 30.47
N ALA A 363 11.68 12.22 30.76
CA ALA A 363 12.29 11.85 32.04
C ALA A 363 13.63 12.56 32.27
N ASN A 364 14.51 12.61 31.26
CA ASN A 364 15.78 13.36 31.33
C ASN A 364 15.58 14.88 31.47
N PHE A 365 14.52 15.44 30.90
CA PHE A 365 14.13 16.82 31.09
C PHE A 365 13.75 17.07 32.53
N TYR A 366 12.86 16.27 33.11
CA TYR A 366 12.44 16.42 34.51
C TYR A 366 13.62 16.25 35.51
N ILE A 367 14.49 15.26 35.28
CA ILE A 367 15.66 15.03 36.13
C ILE A 367 16.62 16.24 36.09
N ARG A 368 16.86 16.83 34.93
CA ARG A 368 17.71 18.02 34.79
C ARG A 368 17.05 19.27 35.36
N PHE A 369 15.75 19.41 35.23
CA PHE A 369 14.95 20.49 35.77
C PHE A 369 14.91 20.43 37.31
N ASP A 370 14.62 19.26 37.87
CA ASP A 370 14.59 19.04 39.32
C ASP A 370 15.97 19.21 39.96
N LYS A 371 17.05 18.73 39.35
CA LYS A 371 18.41 18.93 39.82
C LYS A 371 18.79 20.42 39.86
N ALA A 372 18.46 21.15 38.82
CA ALA A 372 18.70 22.56 38.75
C ALA A 372 17.80 23.38 39.71
N PHE A 373 16.58 22.88 39.98
CA PHE A 373 15.66 23.49 40.97
C PHE A 373 16.15 23.26 42.41
N ILE A 374 16.64 22.07 42.74
CA ILE A 374 17.17 21.71 44.06
C ILE A 374 18.53 22.42 44.34
N GLU A 375 19.38 22.66 43.34
CA GLU A 375 20.63 23.40 43.48
C GLU A 375 20.39 24.93 43.71
N LEU A 376 19.17 25.41 43.46
CA LEU A 376 18.77 26.84 43.59
C LEU A 376 17.96 27.15 44.86
N TYR A 377 17.40 26.15 45.53
CA TYR A 377 16.66 26.25 46.80
C TYR A 377 17.39 25.55 47.96
#